data_2c32dcdb1fd4a5392d929a52d2c8ccb9
#
_entry.id   2c32dcdb1fd4a5392d929a52d2c8ccb9
#
_cell.length_a   1.000
_cell.length_b   1.000
_cell.length_c   1.000
_cell.angle_alpha   90.00
_cell.angle_beta   90.00
_cell.angle_gamma   90.00
#
_symmetry.space_group_name_H-M   'P 1'
#
loop_
_entity.id
_entity.type
_entity.pdbx_description
1 polymer ?
#
loop_
_entity_poly.entity_id
_entity_poly.type
_entity_poly.pdbx_seq_one_letter_code
_entity_poly.pdbx_strand_id
1 'polypeptide(L)'
;SELMQYSVNYNTEVTSQMNYNYSITESVDASIWLGLYPQAGNAEYMLHQAEKEDNPAMKGVALILKTLVMSNIVDAYGNVPYFDALKIALQKDTLNYTTRYDDMKLIYADMFAQLEDANAAFVKAEELKNSGEIPQTDFSALCDYMYDGNVEKWRRFGNSLYLRLLM
;
A
#
# COMPACT_ATOMS: atom_id res chain seq x y z
N SER A 1 -9.86 -19.63 -4.31
CA SER A 1 -9.90 -21.10 -4.26
C SER A 1 -11.32 -21.65 -4.35
N GLU A 2 -12.32 -21.13 -3.63
CA GLU A 2 -13.72 -21.55 -3.73
C GLU A 2 -14.32 -21.26 -5.11
N LEU A 3 -14.04 -20.07 -5.67
CA LEU A 3 -14.49 -19.69 -7.01
C LEU A 3 -13.95 -20.64 -8.10
N MET A 4 -12.73 -21.13 -7.94
CA MET A 4 -12.09 -22.08 -8.84
C MET A 4 -12.37 -23.54 -8.46
N GLN A 5 -13.19 -23.77 -7.43
CA GLN A 5 -13.59 -25.09 -6.92
C GLN A 5 -12.44 -26.00 -6.49
N TYR A 6 -11.27 -25.45 -6.16
CA TYR A 6 -10.15 -26.20 -5.58
C TYR A 6 -10.36 -26.56 -4.10
N SER A 7 -11.25 -25.85 -3.41
CA SER A 7 -11.66 -26.12 -2.03
C SER A 7 -13.18 -26.12 -1.93
N VAL A 8 -13.71 -27.05 -1.18
CA VAL A 8 -15.15 -27.16 -0.91
C VAL A 8 -15.39 -26.79 0.55
N ASN A 9 -16.29 -25.84 0.78
CA ASN A 9 -16.73 -25.52 2.13
C ASN A 9 -17.67 -26.63 2.61
N TYR A 10 -17.30 -27.30 3.70
CA TYR A 10 -18.08 -28.40 4.26
C TYR A 10 -19.30 -27.94 5.07
N ASN A 11 -19.49 -26.63 5.22
CA ASN A 11 -20.63 -26.06 5.92
C ASN A 11 -21.87 -26.15 5.02
N THR A 12 -22.89 -26.85 5.49
CA THR A 12 -24.10 -27.22 4.73
C THR A 12 -25.11 -26.08 4.54
N GLU A 13 -24.88 -24.89 5.06
CA GLU A 13 -25.76 -23.75 4.82
C GLU A 13 -25.47 -23.08 3.48
N VAL A 14 -26.25 -23.50 2.50
CA VAL A 14 -26.12 -23.13 1.06
C VAL A 14 -26.22 -21.61 0.81
N THR A 15 -26.80 -20.85 1.75
CA THR A 15 -26.99 -19.40 1.62
C THR A 15 -25.71 -18.57 1.81
N SER A 16 -24.65 -19.14 2.41
CA SER A 16 -23.37 -18.47 2.63
C SER A 16 -22.33 -18.77 1.55
N GLN A 17 -22.65 -19.58 0.54
CA GLN A 17 -21.70 -20.07 -0.47
C GLN A 17 -21.79 -19.28 -1.79
N MET A 18 -21.75 -17.97 -1.69
CA MET A 18 -21.92 -17.06 -2.83
C MET A 18 -20.90 -17.35 -3.94
N ASN A 19 -19.63 -17.59 -3.56
CA ASN A 19 -18.56 -17.91 -4.51
C ASN A 19 -18.71 -19.30 -5.13
N TYR A 20 -19.25 -20.26 -4.39
CA TYR A 20 -19.45 -21.64 -4.84
C TYR A 20 -20.57 -21.74 -5.89
N ASN A 21 -21.63 -20.97 -5.70
CA ASN A 21 -22.80 -20.92 -6.59
C ASN A 21 -22.65 -19.88 -7.72
N TYR A 22 -21.50 -19.20 -7.82
CA TYR A 22 -21.28 -18.07 -8.76
C TYR A 22 -22.31 -16.94 -8.62
N SER A 23 -22.93 -16.85 -7.45
CA SER A 23 -23.89 -15.78 -7.12
C SER A 23 -23.15 -14.57 -6.61
N ILE A 24 -22.56 -13.79 -7.54
CA ILE A 24 -21.82 -12.58 -7.21
C ILE A 24 -22.82 -11.44 -6.99
N THR A 25 -22.86 -10.89 -5.78
CA THR A 25 -23.68 -9.75 -5.40
C THR A 25 -22.83 -8.48 -5.30
N GLU A 26 -23.49 -7.32 -5.32
CA GLU A 26 -22.84 -6.00 -5.19
C GLU A 26 -21.96 -5.86 -3.93
N SER A 27 -22.20 -6.70 -2.90
CA SER A 27 -21.42 -6.63 -1.65
C SER A 27 -20.10 -7.42 -1.68
N VAL A 28 -19.83 -8.23 -2.71
CA VAL A 28 -18.60 -9.04 -2.79
C VAL A 28 -17.36 -8.18 -2.81
N ASP A 29 -17.42 -7.07 -3.52
CA ASP A 29 -16.29 -6.16 -3.71
C ASP A 29 -16.07 -5.23 -2.51
N ALA A 30 -17.09 -4.99 -1.70
CA ALA A 30 -17.03 -4.08 -0.57
C ALA A 30 -15.90 -4.46 0.42
N SER A 31 -15.59 -5.74 0.58
CA SER A 31 -14.55 -6.20 1.50
C SER A 31 -13.14 -5.77 1.08
N ILE A 32 -12.84 -5.76 -0.21
CA ILE A 32 -11.55 -5.29 -0.75
C ILE A 32 -11.43 -3.79 -0.51
N TRP A 33 -12.47 -3.02 -0.91
CA TRP A 33 -12.49 -1.58 -0.75
C TRP A 33 -12.34 -1.16 0.72
N LEU A 34 -13.21 -1.68 1.59
CA LEU A 34 -13.22 -1.34 3.02
C LEU A 34 -11.99 -1.86 3.77
N GLY A 35 -11.37 -2.94 3.28
CA GLY A 35 -10.16 -3.51 3.88
C GLY A 35 -8.88 -2.79 3.48
N LEU A 36 -8.75 -2.37 2.24
CA LEU A 36 -7.49 -1.85 1.71
C LEU A 36 -7.34 -0.33 1.82
N TYR A 37 -8.41 0.47 1.66
CA TYR A 37 -8.31 1.92 1.79
C TYR A 37 -7.81 2.42 3.15
N PRO A 38 -8.24 1.86 4.29
CA PRO A 38 -7.66 2.21 5.58
C PRO A 38 -6.16 1.89 5.68
N GLN A 39 -5.71 0.79 5.05
CA GLN A 39 -4.30 0.44 5.02
C GLN A 39 -3.48 1.41 4.15
N ALA A 40 -4.03 1.84 3.00
CA ALA A 40 -3.44 2.88 2.19
C ALA A 40 -3.35 4.22 2.95
N GLY A 41 -4.38 4.57 3.72
CA GLY A 41 -4.38 5.75 4.61
C GLY A 41 -3.31 5.65 5.70
N ASN A 42 -3.10 4.48 6.28
CA ASN A 42 -2.03 4.25 7.26
C ASN A 42 -0.63 4.41 6.62
N ALA A 43 -0.45 3.91 5.39
CA ALA A 43 0.81 4.08 4.66
C ALA A 43 1.07 5.55 4.32
N GLU A 44 0.05 6.31 3.93
CA GLU A 44 0.14 7.76 3.70
C GLU A 44 0.48 8.53 4.98
N TYR A 45 -0.14 8.17 6.11
CA TYR A 45 0.20 8.74 7.40
C TYR A 45 1.66 8.46 7.80
N MET A 46 2.11 7.22 7.59
CA MET A 46 3.50 6.82 7.81
C MET A 46 4.46 7.65 6.93
N LEU A 47 4.12 7.86 5.66
CA LEU A 47 4.89 8.70 4.74
C LEU A 47 5.01 10.13 5.27
N HIS A 48 3.89 10.72 5.68
CA HIS A 48 3.87 12.06 6.24
C HIS A 48 4.74 12.20 7.49
N GLN A 49 4.70 11.22 8.40
CA GLN A 49 5.55 11.22 9.59
C GLN A 49 7.03 11.04 9.22
N ALA A 50 7.34 10.17 8.27
CA ALA A 50 8.71 9.98 7.79
C ALA A 50 9.31 11.26 7.19
N GLU A 51 8.51 12.03 6.45
CA GLU A 51 8.92 13.33 5.91
C GLU A 51 9.10 14.38 6.98
N LYS A 52 8.22 14.42 7.98
CA LYS A 52 8.31 15.35 9.11
C LYS A 52 9.55 15.11 9.98
N GLU A 53 9.96 13.86 10.10
CA GLU A 53 11.08 13.42 10.93
C GLU A 53 12.40 13.32 10.13
N ASP A 54 12.38 13.64 8.83
CA ASP A 54 13.48 13.43 7.88
C ASP A 54 14.09 12.02 7.98
N ASN A 55 13.21 11.00 8.04
CA ASN A 55 13.58 9.60 8.12
C ASN A 55 13.47 8.92 6.74
N PRO A 56 14.57 8.83 5.97
CA PRO A 56 14.50 8.30 4.61
C PRO A 56 14.23 6.80 4.57
N ALA A 57 14.65 6.02 5.57
CA ALA A 57 14.35 4.59 5.61
C ALA A 57 12.85 4.33 5.76
N MET A 58 12.21 5.00 6.70
CA MET A 58 10.78 4.95 6.92
C MET A 58 9.99 5.48 5.71
N LYS A 59 10.48 6.54 5.06
CA LYS A 59 9.90 7.08 3.81
C LYS A 59 9.88 6.02 2.71
N GLY A 60 10.99 5.35 2.46
CA GLY A 60 11.08 4.30 1.45
C GLY A 60 10.09 3.16 1.70
N VAL A 61 9.97 2.70 2.95
CA VAL A 61 9.03 1.65 3.34
C VAL A 61 7.58 2.11 3.14
N ALA A 62 7.24 3.32 3.57
CA ALA A 62 5.89 3.86 3.44
C ALA A 62 5.44 3.96 1.96
N LEU A 63 6.32 4.41 1.07
CA LEU A 63 6.07 4.47 -0.37
C LEU A 63 5.82 3.07 -0.97
N ILE A 64 6.60 2.07 -0.59
CA ILE A 64 6.41 0.69 -1.05
C ILE A 64 5.07 0.12 -0.55
N LEU A 65 4.74 0.30 0.73
CA LEU A 65 3.49 -0.20 1.31
C LEU A 65 2.28 0.48 0.68
N LYS A 66 2.33 1.80 0.49
CA LYS A 66 1.29 2.55 -0.20
C LYS A 66 1.08 2.01 -1.63
N THR A 67 2.15 1.87 -2.39
CA THR A 67 2.10 1.34 -3.77
C THR A 67 1.55 -0.08 -3.79
N LEU A 68 1.97 -0.96 -2.87
CA LEU A 68 1.48 -2.34 -2.78
C LEU A 68 -0.04 -2.38 -2.56
N VAL A 69 -0.54 -1.61 -1.60
CA VAL A 69 -1.96 -1.60 -1.26
C VAL A 69 -2.78 -0.98 -2.39
N MET A 70 -2.35 0.17 -2.90
CA MET A 70 -3.07 0.86 -3.98
C MET A 70 -3.06 0.08 -5.28
N SER A 71 -1.99 -0.64 -5.61
CA SER A 71 -1.97 -1.49 -6.81
C SER A 71 -3.06 -2.57 -6.77
N ASN A 72 -3.29 -3.19 -5.60
CA ASN A 72 -4.36 -4.17 -5.46
C ASN A 72 -5.76 -3.54 -5.60
N ILE A 73 -5.95 -2.31 -5.14
CA ILE A 73 -7.22 -1.58 -5.31
C ILE A 73 -7.43 -1.24 -6.78
N VAL A 74 -6.42 -0.71 -7.46
CA VAL A 74 -6.49 -0.32 -8.87
C VAL A 74 -6.65 -1.53 -9.78
N ASP A 75 -5.99 -2.65 -9.49
CA ASP A 75 -6.15 -3.92 -10.22
C ASP A 75 -7.59 -4.45 -10.13
N ALA A 76 -8.26 -4.24 -8.98
CA ALA A 76 -9.62 -4.71 -8.75
C ALA A 76 -10.69 -3.78 -9.35
N TYR A 77 -10.48 -2.45 -9.32
CA TYR A 77 -11.53 -1.46 -9.61
C TYR A 77 -11.23 -0.52 -10.79
N GLY A 78 -10.01 -0.51 -11.30
CA GLY A 78 -9.58 0.41 -12.35
C GLY A 78 -9.39 1.84 -11.84
N ASN A 79 -10.22 2.77 -12.31
CA ASN A 79 -10.20 4.15 -11.84
C ASN A 79 -10.71 4.24 -10.40
N VAL A 80 -9.92 4.85 -9.51
CA VAL A 80 -10.23 4.94 -8.08
C VAL A 80 -9.81 6.29 -7.51
N PRO A 81 -10.39 6.75 -6.40
CA PRO A 81 -9.89 7.92 -5.68
C PRO A 81 -8.47 7.69 -5.16
N TYR A 82 -7.50 8.49 -5.61
CA TYR A 82 -6.09 8.28 -5.29
C TYR A 82 -5.39 9.55 -4.80
N PHE A 83 -5.22 10.56 -5.65
CA PHE A 83 -4.37 11.72 -5.37
C PHE A 83 -4.84 12.58 -4.19
N ASP A 84 -6.14 12.69 -4.01
CA ASP A 84 -6.74 13.48 -2.93
C ASP A 84 -7.26 12.62 -1.79
N ALA A 85 -7.70 11.39 -2.07
CA ALA A 85 -8.39 10.53 -1.11
C ALA A 85 -7.55 10.19 0.13
N LEU A 86 -6.26 9.91 -0.06
CA LEU A 86 -5.38 9.49 1.03
C LEU A 86 -4.97 10.66 1.93
N LYS A 87 -5.05 11.90 1.43
CA LYS A 87 -4.72 13.12 2.18
C LYS A 87 -5.79 13.50 3.20
N ILE A 88 -7.00 12.94 3.10
CA ILE A 88 -8.12 13.23 4.03
C ILE A 88 -7.71 12.95 5.48
N ALA A 89 -7.02 11.84 5.72
CA ALA A 89 -6.57 11.46 7.05
C ALA A 89 -5.58 12.46 7.68
N LEU A 90 -4.94 13.29 6.87
CA LEU A 90 -3.98 14.32 7.29
C LEU A 90 -4.63 15.70 7.51
N GLN A 91 -5.88 15.87 7.07
CA GLN A 91 -6.59 17.15 7.16
C GLN A 91 -7.47 17.20 8.40
N LYS A 92 -7.48 18.35 9.08
CA LYS A 92 -8.28 18.58 10.28
C LYS A 92 -9.77 18.79 10.01
N ASP A 93 -10.13 19.15 8.78
CA ASP A 93 -11.52 19.44 8.38
C ASP A 93 -11.99 18.40 7.34
N THR A 94 -12.74 17.42 7.81
CA THR A 94 -13.24 16.31 6.99
C THR A 94 -14.68 16.47 6.52
N LEU A 95 -15.37 17.58 6.89
CA LEU A 95 -16.81 17.71 6.74
C LEU A 95 -17.29 17.96 5.30
N ASN A 96 -16.42 18.37 4.38
CA ASN A 96 -16.79 18.72 3.00
C ASN A 96 -15.87 18.07 1.95
N TYR A 97 -15.43 16.84 2.19
CA TYR A 97 -14.47 16.22 1.31
C TYR A 97 -15.15 15.34 0.26
N THR A 98 -15.12 15.79 -0.98
CA THR A 98 -15.49 14.98 -2.14
C THR A 98 -14.23 14.64 -2.92
N THR A 99 -13.89 13.35 -3.03
CA THR A 99 -12.79 12.88 -3.86
C THR A 99 -13.31 12.51 -5.24
N ARG A 100 -12.52 12.81 -6.26
CA ARG A 100 -12.78 12.34 -7.63
C ARG A 100 -12.14 10.98 -7.85
N TYR A 101 -12.64 10.26 -8.84
CA TYR A 101 -11.97 9.08 -9.38
C TYR A 101 -10.86 9.52 -10.32
N ASP A 102 -9.66 9.04 -10.07
CA ASP A 102 -8.47 9.33 -10.88
C ASP A 102 -8.27 8.24 -11.94
N ASP A 103 -7.67 8.62 -13.07
CA ASP A 103 -7.41 7.70 -14.17
C ASP A 103 -6.35 6.67 -13.78
N MET A 104 -6.66 5.39 -13.96
CA MET A 104 -5.78 4.25 -13.65
C MET A 104 -4.38 4.44 -14.25
N LYS A 105 -4.27 4.95 -15.48
CA LYS A 105 -2.99 5.18 -16.15
C LYS A 105 -2.13 6.21 -15.40
N LEU A 106 -2.74 7.26 -14.88
CA LEU A 106 -2.04 8.28 -14.10
C LEU A 106 -1.61 7.74 -12.73
N ILE A 107 -2.47 6.90 -12.12
CA ILE A 107 -2.15 6.24 -10.86
C ILE A 107 -0.95 5.31 -11.02
N TYR A 108 -0.90 4.49 -12.08
CA TYR A 108 0.26 3.63 -12.35
C TYR A 108 1.53 4.43 -12.60
N ALA A 109 1.44 5.54 -13.33
CA ALA A 109 2.61 6.41 -13.55
C ALA A 109 3.15 6.96 -12.22
N ASP A 110 2.27 7.36 -11.31
CA ASP A 110 2.66 7.82 -9.97
C ASP A 110 3.23 6.69 -9.10
N MET A 111 2.65 5.49 -9.17
CA MET A 111 3.18 4.31 -8.46
C MET A 111 4.63 3.98 -8.88
N PHE A 112 4.94 4.07 -10.18
CA PHE A 112 6.32 3.89 -10.65
C PHE A 112 7.24 4.97 -10.10
N ALA A 113 6.82 6.23 -10.14
CA ALA A 113 7.58 7.34 -9.56
C ALA A 113 7.81 7.14 -8.04
N GLN A 114 6.79 6.69 -7.30
CA GLN A 114 6.92 6.40 -5.87
C GLN A 114 7.92 5.27 -5.57
N LEU A 115 8.01 4.25 -6.41
CA LEU A 115 8.99 3.17 -6.23
C LEU A 115 10.42 3.64 -6.54
N GLU A 116 10.60 4.54 -7.51
CA GLU A 116 11.89 5.19 -7.75
C GLU A 116 12.29 6.10 -6.57
N ASP A 117 11.36 6.90 -6.06
CA ASP A 117 11.56 7.73 -4.87
C ASP A 117 11.89 6.89 -3.64
N ALA A 118 11.25 5.73 -3.48
CA ALA A 118 11.56 4.79 -2.39
C ALA A 118 13.00 4.27 -2.50
N ASN A 119 13.46 3.92 -3.72
CA ASN A 119 14.83 3.49 -3.93
C ASN A 119 15.83 4.61 -3.61
N ALA A 120 15.55 5.84 -4.04
CA ALA A 120 16.39 7.02 -3.73
C ALA A 120 16.43 7.29 -2.21
N ALA A 121 15.30 7.15 -1.53
CA ALA A 121 15.21 7.30 -0.08
C ALA A 121 16.07 6.26 0.66
N PHE A 122 16.09 5.01 0.20
CA PHE A 122 16.95 3.98 0.80
C PHE A 122 18.43 4.23 0.55
N VAL A 123 18.83 4.75 -0.63
CA VAL A 123 20.22 5.15 -0.87
C VAL A 123 20.64 6.24 0.11
N LYS A 124 19.80 7.27 0.29
CA LYS A 124 20.04 8.31 1.30
C LYS A 124 20.15 7.75 2.73
N ALA A 125 19.31 6.79 3.08
CA ALA A 125 19.37 6.13 4.40
C ALA A 125 20.69 5.37 4.61
N GLU A 126 21.19 4.67 3.59
CA GLU A 126 22.49 3.99 3.65
C GLU A 126 23.66 4.99 3.77
N GLU A 127 23.60 6.11 3.04
CA GLU A 127 24.61 7.18 3.12
C GLU A 127 24.67 7.79 4.53
N LEU A 128 23.52 8.12 5.13
CA LEU A 128 23.44 8.65 6.49
C LEU A 128 23.95 7.65 7.53
N LYS A 129 23.65 6.38 7.35
CA LYS A 129 24.18 5.32 8.22
C LYS A 129 25.70 5.22 8.12
N ASN A 130 26.27 5.33 6.93
CA ASN A 130 27.71 5.22 6.70
C ASN A 130 28.46 6.48 7.17
N SER A 131 27.84 7.66 7.14
CA SER A 131 28.42 8.91 7.70
C SER A 131 28.37 8.98 9.23
N GLY A 132 27.63 8.07 9.87
CA GLY A 132 27.43 8.10 11.32
C GLY A 132 26.34 9.08 11.76
N GLU A 133 25.64 9.73 10.84
CA GLU A 133 24.47 10.53 11.09
C GLU A 133 23.25 9.61 11.19
N ILE A 134 22.89 9.21 12.41
CA ILE A 134 21.71 8.40 12.66
C ILE A 134 20.49 9.31 12.69
N PRO A 135 19.45 9.06 11.86
CA PRO A 135 18.18 9.77 11.99
C PRO A 135 17.62 9.63 13.41
N GLN A 136 16.95 10.68 13.89
CA GLN A 136 16.41 10.73 15.28
C GLN A 136 15.45 9.60 15.61
N THR A 137 14.83 9.00 14.62
CA THR A 137 13.98 7.81 14.74
C THR A 137 14.59 6.69 13.92
N ASP A 138 15.24 5.78 14.63
CA ASP A 138 15.78 4.58 14.03
C ASP A 138 14.63 3.69 13.54
N PHE A 139 14.62 3.35 12.24
CA PHE A 139 13.76 2.32 11.70
C PHE A 139 14.31 0.97 12.16
N SER A 140 13.96 0.62 13.39
CA SER A 140 14.55 -0.52 14.11
C SER A 140 13.74 -1.79 13.91
N ALA A 141 14.37 -2.92 14.20
CA ALA A 141 13.74 -4.23 14.25
C ALA A 141 12.48 -4.29 15.14
N LEU A 142 12.35 -3.39 16.11
CA LEU A 142 11.16 -3.29 16.98
C LEU A 142 9.91 -2.83 16.27
N CYS A 143 10.05 -2.09 15.16
CA CYS A 143 8.94 -1.54 14.36
C CYS A 143 8.68 -2.31 13.07
N ASP A 144 9.66 -3.05 12.58
CA ASP A 144 9.60 -3.80 11.30
C ASP A 144 9.59 -5.31 11.53
N TYR A 145 8.39 -5.88 11.60
CA TYR A 145 8.19 -7.33 11.72
C TYR A 145 8.47 -8.12 10.43
N MET A 146 8.63 -7.46 9.27
CA MET A 146 8.88 -8.15 8.02
C MET A 146 10.37 -8.44 7.78
N TYR A 147 11.21 -7.44 8.02
CA TYR A 147 12.63 -7.51 7.66
C TYR A 147 13.57 -7.00 8.74
N ASP A 148 13.10 -6.82 9.97
CA ASP A 148 13.91 -6.39 11.13
C ASP A 148 14.69 -5.09 10.88
N GLY A 149 14.08 -4.13 10.18
CA GLY A 149 14.70 -2.86 9.81
C GLY A 149 15.74 -2.96 8.69
N ASN A 150 15.80 -4.07 7.97
CA ASN A 150 16.79 -4.29 6.92
C ASN A 150 16.38 -3.58 5.61
N VAL A 151 17.01 -2.44 5.35
CA VAL A 151 16.77 -1.59 4.18
C VAL A 151 17.02 -2.32 2.86
N GLU A 152 18.05 -3.18 2.79
CA GLU A 152 18.36 -3.92 1.57
C GLU A 152 17.24 -4.91 1.19
N LYS A 153 16.65 -5.59 2.17
CA LYS A 153 15.51 -6.48 1.94
C LYS A 153 14.28 -5.71 1.46
N TRP A 154 14.04 -4.52 2.02
CA TRP A 154 12.97 -3.64 1.55
C TRP A 154 13.19 -3.16 0.12
N ARG A 155 14.43 -2.81 -0.26
CA ARG A 155 14.77 -2.47 -1.65
C ARG A 155 14.49 -3.63 -2.61
N ARG A 156 14.86 -4.84 -2.23
CA ARG A 156 14.56 -6.04 -3.04
C ARG A 156 13.06 -6.27 -3.19
N PHE A 157 12.30 -6.05 -2.12
CA PHE A 157 10.84 -6.15 -2.17
C PHE A 157 10.25 -5.07 -3.09
N GLY A 158 10.67 -3.81 -2.97
CA GLY A 158 10.25 -2.73 -3.86
C GLY A 158 10.55 -3.01 -5.33
N ASN A 159 11.75 -3.53 -5.64
CA ASN A 159 12.13 -3.92 -7.00
C ASN A 159 11.25 -5.08 -7.54
N SER A 160 10.90 -6.05 -6.69
CA SER A 160 10.00 -7.14 -7.06
C SER A 160 8.59 -6.63 -7.32
N LEU A 161 8.11 -5.67 -6.53
CA LEU A 161 6.83 -5.00 -6.76
C LEU A 161 6.84 -4.20 -8.07
N TYR A 162 7.94 -3.48 -8.35
CA TYR A 162 8.12 -2.74 -9.60
C TYR A 162 8.02 -3.67 -10.82
N LEU A 163 8.72 -4.79 -10.78
CA LEU A 163 8.67 -5.79 -11.85
C LEU A 163 7.26 -6.37 -12.03
N ARG A 164 6.55 -6.64 -10.93
CA ARG A 164 5.16 -7.10 -10.99
C ARG A 164 4.25 -6.09 -11.68
N LEU A 165 4.41 -4.80 -11.40
CA LEU A 165 3.58 -3.74 -11.99
C LEU A 165 3.89 -3.48 -13.48
N LEU A 166 5.08 -3.87 -13.95
CA LEU A 166 5.46 -3.78 -15.37
C LEU A 166 4.91 -4.93 -16.22
N MET A 167 4.51 -6.05 -15.62
CA MET A 167 3.98 -7.24 -16.30
C MET A 167 2.48 -7.13 -16.56
#